data_6ee37ce06efdb679c3f87f66022955c2
#
_entry.id   6ee37ce06efdb679c3f87f66022955c2
#
_cell.length_a   1.000
_cell.length_b   1.000
_cell.length_c   1.000
_cell.angle_alpha   90.00
_cell.angle_beta   90.00
_cell.angle_gamma   90.00
#
_symmetry.space_group_name_H-M   'P 1'
#
loop_
_entity.id
_entity.type
_entity.pdbx_description
1 polymer ?
#
loop_
_entity_poly.entity_id
_entity_poly.type
_entity_poly.pdbx_seq_one_letter_code
_entity_poly.pdbx_strand_id
1 'polypeptide(L)'
;GDPFPEETFKVCEEADAVLFASVGDPKFDNNPSAKVRPEQGLLAMRKKLGLFANIRPVETFDCLIHKSPLKDELVKGADFICIRELTGGMYFGEKKEGADEAYDTNFYTRHEVERILRVAYDYARRRRHHLTVVDKANVLASSRLWRKVAQEIMGEYPDVQTDFMYVDNAAMRMIQEPRFFDVMVTENTFGDILTDEGSCITGSMGLLPSASTGSGTPVFEPIHGSWPQGKGLNIANPLAQILSVAMLFEYFGLKQEGAIIREAVTASLDANVRTPEIQAEGAPHYGTREVGAWIVDYIHNKQQ
;
A
#
# COMPACT_ATOMS: atom_id res chain seq x y z
N GLY A 1 -10.75 19.01 18.70
CA GLY A 1 -9.52 18.71 18.14
C GLY A 1 -9.52 18.69 16.62
N ASP A 2 -8.47 19.24 16.05
CA ASP A 2 -8.11 19.07 14.66
C ASP A 2 -7.27 17.79 14.53
N PRO A 3 -7.60 16.84 13.65
CA PRO A 3 -6.84 15.60 13.52
C PRO A 3 -5.49 15.78 12.79
N PHE A 4 -5.28 16.93 12.11
CA PHE A 4 -4.03 17.30 11.46
C PHE A 4 -3.78 18.81 11.57
N PRO A 5 -3.37 19.30 12.76
CA PRO A 5 -3.15 20.70 13.02
C PRO A 5 -2.06 21.33 12.13
N GLU A 6 -2.14 22.63 11.91
CA GLU A 6 -1.16 23.35 11.09
C GLU A 6 0.28 23.24 11.60
N GLU A 7 0.46 23.14 12.90
CA GLU A 7 1.79 22.89 13.52
C GLU A 7 2.38 21.53 13.07
N THR A 8 1.56 20.48 13.09
CA THR A 8 1.97 19.15 12.61
C THR A 8 2.24 19.16 11.10
N PHE A 9 1.42 19.87 10.32
CA PHE A 9 1.64 20.02 8.89
C PHE A 9 3.01 20.64 8.59
N LYS A 10 3.39 21.73 9.26
CA LYS A 10 4.68 22.38 9.06
C LYS A 10 5.86 21.46 9.35
N VAL A 11 5.79 20.68 10.43
CA VAL A 11 6.83 19.71 10.76
C VAL A 11 6.94 18.64 9.67
N CYS A 12 5.81 18.16 9.14
CA CYS A 12 5.82 17.20 8.03
C CYS A 12 6.36 17.81 6.74
N GLU A 13 6.00 19.07 6.43
CA GLU A 13 6.41 19.77 5.22
C GLU A 13 7.93 20.04 5.19
N GLU A 14 8.52 20.34 6.35
CA GLU A 14 9.95 20.63 6.50
C GLU A 14 10.83 19.36 6.60
N ALA A 15 10.23 18.19 6.81
CA ALA A 15 10.95 16.93 6.90
C ALA A 15 11.34 16.37 5.51
N ASP A 16 12.41 15.59 5.45
CA ASP A 16 12.78 14.85 4.22
C ASP A 16 11.79 13.74 3.92
N ALA A 17 11.25 13.09 4.95
CA ALA A 17 10.23 12.06 4.86
C ALA A 17 9.43 11.95 6.16
N VAL A 18 8.24 11.38 6.08
CA VAL A 18 7.43 11.01 7.24
C VAL A 18 7.37 9.49 7.33
N LEU A 19 7.85 8.92 8.42
CA LEU A 19 7.57 7.53 8.78
C LEU A 19 6.32 7.53 9.67
N PHE A 20 5.22 7.06 9.11
CA PHE A 20 3.91 7.02 9.75
C PHE A 20 3.56 5.57 10.13
N ALA A 21 2.74 5.37 11.13
CA ALA A 21 2.23 4.04 11.44
C ALA A 21 0.79 3.90 10.98
N SER A 22 -0.16 4.03 11.93
CA SER A 22 -1.59 3.93 11.61
C SER A 22 -2.42 4.73 12.59
N VAL A 23 -3.58 5.18 12.14
CA VAL A 23 -4.57 5.87 12.96
C VAL A 23 -5.91 5.15 12.90
N GLY A 24 -6.76 5.43 13.86
CA GLY A 24 -8.10 4.85 13.97
C GLY A 24 -8.37 4.35 15.38
N ASP A 25 -9.64 4.42 15.81
CA ASP A 25 -10.09 3.84 17.08
C ASP A 25 -11.59 3.59 16.96
N PRO A 26 -12.07 2.35 17.19
CA PRO A 26 -13.48 1.97 17.06
C PRO A 26 -14.46 2.83 17.86
N LYS A 27 -13.97 3.56 18.87
CA LYS A 27 -14.81 4.53 19.61
C LYS A 27 -15.34 5.67 18.76
N PHE A 28 -14.68 5.99 17.64
CA PHE A 28 -15.14 6.99 16.68
C PHE A 28 -16.11 6.40 15.66
N ASP A 29 -15.93 5.13 15.26
CA ASP A 29 -16.77 4.46 14.25
C ASP A 29 -18.21 4.26 14.75
N ASN A 30 -18.35 3.90 16.01
CA ASN A 30 -19.63 3.63 16.65
C ASN A 30 -20.30 4.89 17.26
N ASN A 31 -19.74 6.07 17.01
CA ASN A 31 -20.28 7.34 17.53
C ASN A 31 -20.82 8.22 16.40
N PRO A 32 -22.15 8.19 16.11
CA PRO A 32 -22.77 9.02 15.09
C PRO A 32 -22.60 10.53 15.35
N SER A 33 -22.31 10.94 16.59
CA SER A 33 -22.05 12.34 16.97
C SER A 33 -20.58 12.75 16.87
N ALA A 34 -19.67 11.85 16.50
CA ALA A 34 -18.28 12.18 16.32
C ALA A 34 -18.11 13.16 15.12
N LYS A 35 -17.82 14.41 15.42
CA LYS A 35 -17.60 15.46 14.43
C LYS A 35 -16.26 15.32 13.71
N VAL A 36 -15.32 14.61 14.31
CA VAL A 36 -13.93 14.44 13.81
C VAL A 36 -13.52 12.99 13.98
N ARG A 37 -12.92 12.43 12.92
CA ARG A 37 -12.38 11.07 12.91
C ARG A 37 -10.87 11.10 12.61
N PRO A 38 -10.06 10.20 13.19
CA PRO A 38 -8.61 10.15 12.97
C PRO A 38 -8.24 10.03 11.49
N GLU A 39 -9.01 9.29 10.70
CA GLU A 39 -8.81 9.05 9.26
C GLU A 39 -8.87 10.37 8.46
N GLN A 40 -9.63 11.34 8.90
CA GLN A 40 -9.68 12.68 8.30
C GLN A 40 -8.32 13.38 8.37
N GLY A 41 -7.54 13.12 9.42
CA GLY A 41 -6.17 13.63 9.57
C GLY A 41 -5.23 13.04 8.51
N LEU A 42 -5.32 11.74 8.27
CA LEU A 42 -4.52 11.07 7.23
C LEU A 42 -4.89 11.60 5.83
N LEU A 43 -6.18 11.72 5.51
CA LEU A 43 -6.63 12.28 4.24
C LEU A 43 -6.17 13.74 4.06
N ALA A 44 -6.24 14.55 5.13
CA ALA A 44 -5.77 15.93 5.11
C ALA A 44 -4.24 16.00 4.89
N MET A 45 -3.46 15.15 5.54
CA MET A 45 -2.01 15.04 5.35
C MET A 45 -1.68 14.71 3.89
N ARG A 46 -2.27 13.67 3.33
CA ARG A 46 -2.08 13.26 1.92
C ARG A 46 -2.38 14.40 0.95
N LYS A 47 -3.49 15.11 1.18
CA LYS A 47 -3.89 16.24 0.35
C LYS A 47 -2.95 17.44 0.48
N LYS A 48 -2.63 17.86 1.71
CA LYS A 48 -1.77 19.03 1.97
C LYS A 48 -0.34 18.82 1.47
N LEU A 49 0.20 17.61 1.61
CA LEU A 49 1.53 17.23 1.10
C LEU A 49 1.52 16.85 -0.40
N GLY A 50 0.36 16.87 -1.06
CA GLY A 50 0.25 16.57 -2.49
C GLY A 50 0.65 15.14 -2.87
N LEU A 51 0.34 14.17 -2.01
CA LEU A 51 0.70 12.75 -2.17
C LEU A 51 -0.33 12.04 -3.04
N PHE A 52 -0.08 11.98 -4.33
CA PHE A 52 -1.04 11.42 -5.28
C PHE A 52 -0.78 9.98 -5.67
N ALA A 53 0.41 9.45 -5.46
CA ALA A 53 0.78 8.08 -5.81
C ALA A 53 1.02 7.25 -4.54
N ASN A 54 0.20 6.23 -4.32
CA ASN A 54 0.40 5.26 -3.26
C ASN A 54 0.90 3.95 -3.86
N ILE A 55 2.12 3.58 -3.49
CA ILE A 55 2.84 2.41 -3.97
C ILE A 55 2.68 1.30 -2.94
N ARG A 56 2.05 0.19 -3.31
CA ARG A 56 1.75 -0.97 -2.47
C ARG A 56 2.32 -2.25 -3.07
N PRO A 57 3.51 -2.68 -2.66
CA PRO A 57 4.07 -3.98 -3.06
C PRO A 57 3.27 -5.13 -2.43
N VAL A 58 3.06 -6.19 -3.19
CA VAL A 58 2.48 -7.47 -2.75
C VAL A 58 3.49 -8.55 -3.13
N GLU A 59 4.15 -9.12 -2.12
CA GLU A 59 5.20 -10.13 -2.29
C GLU A 59 4.95 -11.28 -1.33
N THR A 60 5.08 -12.52 -1.82
CA THR A 60 4.96 -13.73 -0.99
C THR A 60 6.32 -14.21 -0.52
N PHE A 61 6.38 -14.61 0.76
CA PHE A 61 7.56 -15.23 1.34
C PHE A 61 7.41 -16.76 1.32
N ASP A 62 8.37 -17.49 0.77
CA ASP A 62 8.32 -18.95 0.61
C ASP A 62 7.99 -19.69 1.92
N CYS A 63 8.52 -19.22 3.04
CA CYS A 63 8.27 -19.79 4.36
C CYS A 63 6.87 -19.46 4.94
N LEU A 64 6.09 -18.61 4.30
CA LEU A 64 4.74 -18.21 4.73
C LEU A 64 3.63 -18.59 3.73
N ILE A 65 3.94 -19.24 2.63
CA ILE A 65 2.98 -19.62 1.59
C ILE A 65 1.78 -20.36 2.18
N HIS A 66 2.00 -21.23 3.15
CA HIS A 66 0.95 -21.98 3.86
C HIS A 66 -0.01 -21.13 4.70
N LYS A 67 0.28 -19.84 4.91
CA LYS A 67 -0.62 -18.89 5.57
C LYS A 67 -1.61 -18.25 4.61
N SER A 68 -1.35 -18.30 3.31
CA SER A 68 -2.32 -17.87 2.30
C SER A 68 -3.56 -18.77 2.33
N PRO A 69 -4.77 -18.23 2.16
CA PRO A 69 -5.99 -19.03 1.98
C PRO A 69 -6.04 -19.70 0.59
N LEU A 70 -5.13 -19.34 -0.31
CA LEU A 70 -5.05 -19.90 -1.65
C LEU A 70 -4.10 -21.09 -1.69
N LYS A 71 -4.17 -21.89 -2.75
CA LYS A 71 -3.26 -23.01 -2.95
C LYS A 71 -1.83 -22.52 -3.17
N ASP A 72 -0.87 -23.25 -2.61
CA ASP A 72 0.56 -22.90 -2.65
C ASP A 72 1.06 -22.66 -4.09
N GLU A 73 0.66 -23.50 -5.05
CA GLU A 73 1.09 -23.37 -6.45
C GLU A 73 0.61 -22.08 -7.14
N LEU A 74 -0.46 -21.44 -6.63
CA LEU A 74 -0.97 -20.18 -7.16
C LEU A 74 -0.17 -18.98 -6.63
N VAL A 75 0.15 -18.98 -5.35
CA VAL A 75 0.73 -17.82 -4.66
C VAL A 75 2.25 -17.81 -4.64
N LYS A 76 2.89 -18.97 -4.79
CA LYS A 76 4.34 -19.08 -4.79
C LYS A 76 4.98 -18.19 -5.86
N GLY A 77 5.86 -17.27 -5.42
CA GLY A 77 6.54 -16.31 -6.29
C GLY A 77 5.62 -15.21 -6.84
N ALA A 78 4.49 -14.94 -6.19
CA ALA A 78 3.72 -13.74 -6.47
C ALA A 78 4.50 -12.52 -5.98
N ASP A 79 4.79 -11.61 -6.91
CA ASP A 79 5.51 -10.36 -6.69
C ASP A 79 4.99 -9.31 -7.68
N PHE A 80 4.16 -8.39 -7.22
CA PHE A 80 3.66 -7.28 -8.02
C PHE A 80 3.51 -6.01 -7.19
N ILE A 81 3.37 -4.88 -7.86
CA ILE A 81 3.13 -3.59 -7.21
C ILE A 81 1.78 -3.04 -7.69
N CYS A 82 0.93 -2.65 -6.77
CA CYS A 82 -0.24 -1.83 -7.08
C CYS A 82 0.08 -0.35 -6.84
N ILE A 83 -0.11 0.47 -7.87
CA ILE A 83 0.01 1.93 -7.81
C ILE A 83 -1.41 2.49 -7.83
N ARG A 84 -1.82 3.02 -6.67
CA ARG A 84 -3.13 3.61 -6.41
C ARG A 84 -3.04 5.12 -6.53
N GLU A 85 -3.88 5.72 -7.37
CA GLU A 85 -4.10 7.17 -7.30
C GLU A 85 -4.75 7.50 -5.95
N LEU A 86 -4.24 8.50 -5.23
CA LEU A 86 -4.54 8.66 -3.81
C LEU A 86 -5.36 9.90 -3.47
N THR A 87 -5.50 10.87 -4.38
CA THR A 87 -6.07 12.20 -4.08
C THR A 87 -7.28 12.59 -4.91
N GLY A 88 -7.74 11.70 -5.79
CA GLY A 88 -8.95 11.87 -6.60
C GLY A 88 -10.06 10.88 -6.26
N GLY A 89 -11.03 10.81 -7.14
CA GLY A 89 -12.13 9.85 -7.08
C GLY A 89 -13.17 10.13 -6.01
N MET A 90 -13.91 9.08 -5.61
CA MET A 90 -15.03 9.18 -4.67
C MET A 90 -14.62 9.66 -3.27
N TYR A 91 -13.39 9.39 -2.85
CA TYR A 91 -12.93 9.77 -1.52
C TYR A 91 -12.74 11.28 -1.36
N PHE A 92 -12.50 11.99 -2.46
CA PHE A 92 -12.24 13.43 -2.49
C PHE A 92 -13.27 14.23 -3.30
N GLY A 93 -14.18 13.56 -4.00
CA GLY A 93 -15.23 14.18 -4.78
C GLY A 93 -16.30 14.85 -3.93
N GLU A 94 -17.21 15.55 -4.61
CA GLU A 94 -18.39 16.12 -3.97
C GLU A 94 -19.24 15.01 -3.34
N LYS A 95 -19.75 15.27 -2.15
CA LYS A 95 -20.55 14.32 -1.36
C LYS A 95 -21.82 14.97 -0.85
N LYS A 96 -22.87 14.17 -0.78
CA LYS A 96 -24.09 14.52 -0.08
C LYS A 96 -24.49 13.36 0.84
N GLU A 97 -24.69 13.65 2.09
CA GLU A 97 -25.23 12.70 3.06
C GLU A 97 -26.58 13.25 3.56
N GLY A 98 -27.64 12.45 3.48
CA GLY A 98 -28.98 12.80 3.91
C GLY A 98 -29.75 11.54 4.35
N ALA A 99 -30.94 11.77 4.92
CA ALA A 99 -31.78 10.68 5.44
C ALA A 99 -32.37 9.79 4.33
N ASP A 100 -32.68 10.37 3.18
CA ASP A 100 -33.40 9.71 2.09
C ASP A 100 -32.55 9.51 0.83
N GLU A 101 -31.46 10.25 0.69
CA GLU A 101 -30.54 10.19 -0.45
C GLU A 101 -29.10 10.53 -0.04
N ALA A 102 -28.14 9.83 -0.63
CA ALA A 102 -26.73 10.10 -0.48
C ALA A 102 -25.99 9.84 -1.80
N TYR A 103 -24.92 10.59 -2.07
CA TYR A 103 -24.04 10.32 -3.20
C TYR A 103 -22.59 10.72 -2.92
N ASP A 104 -21.69 10.04 -3.62
CA ASP A 104 -20.28 10.37 -3.75
C ASP A 104 -19.90 10.49 -5.22
N THR A 105 -19.22 11.57 -5.60
CA THR A 105 -18.84 11.84 -6.99
C THR A 105 -17.47 11.25 -7.28
N ASN A 106 -17.40 10.30 -8.23
CA ASN A 106 -16.13 9.77 -8.73
C ASN A 106 -15.58 10.69 -9.83
N PHE A 107 -14.79 11.68 -9.44
CA PHE A 107 -14.28 12.72 -10.33
C PHE A 107 -12.76 12.58 -10.52
N TYR A 108 -12.33 12.67 -11.79
CA TYR A 108 -10.92 12.72 -12.19
C TYR A 108 -10.70 13.72 -13.31
N THR A 109 -9.61 14.46 -13.21
CA THR A 109 -9.09 15.28 -14.31
C THR A 109 -8.08 14.51 -15.13
N ARG A 110 -7.85 14.94 -16.38
CA ARG A 110 -6.77 14.38 -17.22
C ARG A 110 -5.41 14.44 -16.51
N HIS A 111 -5.09 15.55 -15.88
CA HIS A 111 -3.82 15.75 -15.17
C HIS A 111 -3.59 14.73 -14.06
N GLU A 112 -4.61 14.43 -13.26
CA GLU A 112 -4.52 13.43 -12.18
C GLU A 112 -4.25 12.03 -12.73
N VAL A 113 -4.92 11.68 -13.82
CA VAL A 113 -4.72 10.38 -14.49
C VAL A 113 -3.33 10.31 -15.13
N GLU A 114 -2.89 11.36 -15.82
CA GLU A 114 -1.61 11.39 -16.51
C GLU A 114 -0.43 11.25 -15.53
N ARG A 115 -0.43 12.01 -14.43
CA ARG A 115 0.67 11.97 -13.45
C ARG A 115 0.84 10.59 -12.81
N ILE A 116 -0.25 9.90 -12.48
CA ILE A 116 -0.16 8.58 -11.86
C ILE A 116 0.26 7.50 -12.87
N LEU A 117 -0.20 7.59 -14.12
CA LEU A 117 0.23 6.69 -15.18
C LEU A 117 1.74 6.79 -15.44
N ARG A 118 2.29 7.99 -15.47
CA ARG A 118 3.75 8.19 -15.63
C ARG A 118 4.52 7.53 -14.50
N VAL A 119 4.09 7.67 -13.25
CA VAL A 119 4.68 6.95 -12.12
C VAL A 119 4.61 5.43 -12.34
N ALA A 120 3.49 4.91 -12.80
CA ALA A 120 3.32 3.48 -13.04
C ALA A 120 4.23 2.95 -14.17
N TYR A 121 4.39 3.69 -15.26
CA TYR A 121 5.32 3.34 -16.33
C TYR A 121 6.78 3.35 -15.85
N ASP A 122 7.17 4.32 -15.03
CA ASP A 122 8.51 4.38 -14.46
C ASP A 122 8.80 3.20 -13.53
N TYR A 123 7.80 2.74 -12.77
CA TYR A 123 7.91 1.52 -11.98
C TYR A 123 8.00 0.27 -12.86
N ALA A 124 7.19 0.16 -13.91
CA ALA A 124 7.23 -0.98 -14.83
C ALA A 124 8.61 -1.11 -15.51
N ARG A 125 9.23 0.00 -15.93
CA ARG A 125 10.60 0.02 -16.49
C ARG A 125 11.68 -0.50 -15.56
N ARG A 126 11.48 -0.33 -14.25
CA ARG A 126 12.43 -0.83 -13.22
C ARG A 126 12.19 -2.28 -12.84
N ARG A 127 11.10 -2.88 -13.34
CA ARG A 127 10.68 -4.25 -13.05
C ARG A 127 10.64 -5.10 -14.34
N ARG A 128 9.56 -5.82 -14.57
CA ARG A 128 9.44 -6.77 -15.70
C ARG A 128 8.87 -6.17 -16.99
N HIS A 129 8.79 -4.84 -17.07
CA HIS A 129 8.29 -4.10 -18.24
C HIS A 129 6.83 -4.44 -18.59
N HIS A 130 5.99 -4.72 -17.59
CA HIS A 130 4.58 -5.01 -17.79
C HIS A 130 3.70 -4.14 -16.89
N LEU A 131 2.78 -3.39 -17.51
CA LEU A 131 1.81 -2.52 -16.84
C LEU A 131 0.40 -2.97 -17.13
N THR A 132 -0.40 -3.23 -16.09
CA THR A 132 -1.85 -3.46 -16.20
C THR A 132 -2.61 -2.23 -15.71
N VAL A 133 -3.32 -1.56 -16.60
CA VAL A 133 -4.22 -0.45 -16.27
C VAL A 133 -5.58 -1.02 -15.90
N VAL A 134 -5.97 -0.88 -14.65
CA VAL A 134 -7.23 -1.43 -14.12
C VAL A 134 -8.28 -0.34 -14.02
N ASP A 135 -9.41 -0.56 -14.67
CA ASP A 135 -10.50 0.41 -14.76
C ASP A 135 -11.90 -0.26 -14.81
N LYS A 136 -12.95 0.53 -14.97
CA LYS A 136 -14.33 0.07 -15.24
C LYS A 136 -14.93 0.82 -16.45
N ALA A 137 -14.16 0.92 -17.54
CA ALA A 137 -14.49 1.75 -18.70
C ALA A 137 -15.79 1.33 -19.43
N ASN A 138 -16.21 0.07 -19.28
CA ASN A 138 -17.49 -0.40 -19.82
C ASN A 138 -18.71 0.26 -19.16
N VAL A 139 -18.54 0.83 -17.94
CA VAL A 139 -19.63 1.45 -17.16
C VAL A 139 -19.33 2.92 -16.86
N LEU A 140 -18.16 3.23 -16.29
CA LEU A 140 -17.87 4.54 -15.70
C LEU A 140 -17.25 5.51 -16.72
N ALA A 141 -17.74 6.76 -16.72
CA ALA A 141 -17.19 7.83 -17.54
C ALA A 141 -15.75 8.21 -17.10
N SER A 142 -15.50 8.25 -15.79
CA SER A 142 -14.16 8.48 -15.23
C SER A 142 -13.16 7.42 -15.71
N SER A 143 -13.53 6.15 -15.69
CA SER A 143 -12.70 5.05 -16.21
C SER A 143 -12.46 5.12 -17.72
N ARG A 144 -13.42 5.62 -18.50
CA ARG A 144 -13.17 5.89 -19.93
C ARG A 144 -12.15 6.98 -20.16
N LEU A 145 -12.13 8.02 -19.32
CA LEU A 145 -11.06 9.03 -19.34
C LEU A 145 -9.70 8.40 -19.01
N TRP A 146 -9.63 7.58 -17.97
CA TRP A 146 -8.43 6.84 -17.58
C TRP A 146 -7.87 6.02 -18.74
N ARG A 147 -8.70 5.19 -19.36
CA ARG A 147 -8.30 4.35 -20.50
C ARG A 147 -7.83 5.18 -21.70
N LYS A 148 -8.54 6.27 -22.03
CA LYS A 148 -8.16 7.18 -23.12
C LYS A 148 -6.78 7.80 -22.86
N VAL A 149 -6.53 8.33 -21.67
CA VAL A 149 -5.24 8.94 -21.32
C VAL A 149 -4.13 7.90 -21.33
N ALA A 150 -4.37 6.70 -20.82
CA ALA A 150 -3.38 5.63 -20.85
C ALA A 150 -3.05 5.21 -22.29
N GLN A 151 -4.03 5.12 -23.21
CA GLN A 151 -3.79 4.82 -24.62
C GLN A 151 -2.99 5.91 -25.33
N GLU A 152 -3.14 7.18 -24.94
CA GLU A 152 -2.35 8.28 -25.48
C GLU A 152 -0.89 8.24 -24.97
N ILE A 153 -0.68 7.95 -23.68
CA ILE A 153 0.64 7.93 -23.05
C ILE A 153 1.45 6.68 -23.42
N MET A 154 0.82 5.53 -23.61
CA MET A 154 1.53 4.26 -23.85
C MET A 154 2.51 4.33 -25.02
N GLY A 155 2.28 5.20 -26.00
CA GLY A 155 3.19 5.43 -27.10
C GLY A 155 4.55 6.06 -26.72
N GLU A 156 4.64 6.69 -25.55
CA GLU A 156 5.87 7.24 -25.00
C GLU A 156 6.71 6.16 -24.26
N TYR A 157 6.13 4.97 -24.04
CA TYR A 157 6.73 3.84 -23.32
C TYR A 157 6.69 2.54 -24.15
N PRO A 158 7.28 2.53 -25.36
CA PRO A 158 7.21 1.37 -26.28
C PRO A 158 7.93 0.13 -25.74
N ASP A 159 8.75 0.29 -24.71
CA ASP A 159 9.48 -0.74 -24.00
C ASP A 159 8.66 -1.41 -22.88
N VAL A 160 7.44 -0.93 -22.60
CA VAL A 160 6.54 -1.49 -21.58
C VAL A 160 5.31 -2.09 -22.24
N GLN A 161 5.09 -3.39 -22.03
CA GLN A 161 3.82 -4.02 -22.41
C GLN A 161 2.70 -3.45 -21.56
N THR A 162 1.64 -2.94 -22.19
CA THR A 162 0.51 -2.32 -21.50
C THR A 162 -0.77 -3.10 -21.78
N ASP A 163 -1.38 -3.62 -20.72
CA ASP A 163 -2.67 -4.31 -20.75
C ASP A 163 -3.76 -3.46 -20.07
N PHE A 164 -5.00 -3.62 -20.56
CA PHE A 164 -6.19 -2.99 -19.97
C PHE A 164 -7.10 -4.05 -19.40
N MET A 165 -7.48 -3.91 -18.14
CA MET A 165 -8.32 -4.89 -17.46
C MET A 165 -9.45 -4.21 -16.70
N TYR A 166 -10.67 -4.77 -16.75
CA TYR A 166 -11.75 -4.31 -15.88
C TYR A 166 -11.46 -4.77 -14.45
N VAL A 167 -11.83 -3.94 -13.47
CA VAL A 167 -11.54 -4.18 -12.05
C VAL A 167 -12.08 -5.51 -11.54
N ASP A 168 -13.27 -5.91 -11.96
CA ASP A 168 -13.87 -7.22 -11.63
C ASP A 168 -13.05 -8.40 -12.19
N ASN A 169 -12.50 -8.25 -13.39
CA ASN A 169 -11.59 -9.25 -13.96
C ASN A 169 -10.23 -9.25 -13.24
N ALA A 170 -9.72 -8.06 -12.87
CA ALA A 170 -8.48 -7.95 -12.11
C ALA A 170 -8.59 -8.64 -10.75
N ALA A 171 -9.69 -8.43 -10.02
CA ALA A 171 -9.98 -9.11 -8.75
C ALA A 171 -9.98 -10.64 -8.92
N MET A 172 -10.71 -11.17 -9.92
CA MET A 172 -10.67 -12.62 -10.18
C MET A 172 -9.27 -13.12 -10.52
N ARG A 173 -8.53 -12.38 -11.36
CA ARG A 173 -7.21 -12.80 -11.83
C ARG A 173 -6.15 -12.75 -10.72
N MET A 174 -6.26 -11.81 -9.79
CA MET A 174 -5.38 -11.75 -8.61
C MET A 174 -5.46 -13.03 -7.77
N ILE A 175 -6.64 -13.65 -7.68
CA ILE A 175 -6.83 -14.92 -6.96
C ILE A 175 -6.38 -16.12 -7.80
N GLN A 176 -6.65 -16.11 -9.11
CA GLN A 176 -6.38 -17.24 -10.00
C GLN A 176 -4.93 -17.31 -10.48
N GLU A 177 -4.33 -16.16 -10.72
CA GLU A 177 -3.00 -16.04 -11.34
C GLU A 177 -2.27 -14.76 -10.88
N PRO A 178 -1.95 -14.61 -9.56
CA PRO A 178 -1.33 -13.38 -9.04
C PRO A 178 0.00 -13.04 -9.71
N ARG A 179 0.75 -14.03 -10.19
CA ARG A 179 2.02 -13.86 -10.92
C ARG A 179 1.88 -13.21 -12.29
N PHE A 180 0.65 -13.09 -12.82
CA PHE A 180 0.40 -12.35 -14.05
C PHE A 180 0.78 -10.87 -13.90
N PHE A 181 0.50 -10.29 -12.76
CA PHE A 181 0.72 -8.87 -12.52
C PHE A 181 2.20 -8.58 -12.22
N ASP A 182 2.71 -7.51 -12.81
CA ASP A 182 3.99 -6.90 -12.47
C ASP A 182 3.77 -5.54 -11.82
N VAL A 183 3.27 -4.57 -12.59
CA VAL A 183 2.78 -3.30 -12.07
C VAL A 183 1.32 -3.15 -12.46
N MET A 184 0.50 -2.85 -11.48
CA MET A 184 -0.91 -2.52 -11.66
C MET A 184 -1.10 -1.04 -11.33
N VAL A 185 -1.85 -0.31 -12.13
CA VAL A 185 -2.26 1.06 -11.82
C VAL A 185 -3.76 1.19 -11.87
N THR A 186 -4.33 1.89 -10.89
CA THR A 186 -5.78 2.07 -10.80
C THR A 186 -6.16 3.32 -10.01
N GLU A 187 -7.43 3.66 -10.09
CA GLU A 187 -8.04 4.76 -9.35
C GLU A 187 -8.13 4.44 -7.85
N ASN A 188 -8.48 5.46 -7.06
CA ASN A 188 -8.41 5.45 -5.61
C ASN A 188 -9.19 4.28 -4.97
N THR A 189 -10.49 4.19 -5.25
CA THR A 189 -11.37 3.19 -4.60
C THR A 189 -11.04 1.76 -5.03
N PHE A 190 -10.77 1.54 -6.32
CA PHE A 190 -10.38 0.21 -6.80
C PHE A 190 -9.03 -0.22 -6.23
N GLY A 191 -8.08 0.71 -6.15
CA GLY A 191 -6.76 0.44 -5.57
C GLY A 191 -6.82 0.11 -4.09
N ASP A 192 -7.75 0.71 -3.34
CA ASP A 192 -7.99 0.39 -1.94
C ASP A 192 -8.44 -1.06 -1.79
N ILE A 193 -9.51 -1.43 -2.49
CA ILE A 193 -10.11 -2.77 -2.39
C ILE A 193 -9.16 -3.86 -2.89
N LEU A 194 -8.55 -3.67 -4.07
CA LEU A 194 -7.67 -4.67 -4.66
C LEU A 194 -6.39 -4.92 -3.84
N THR A 195 -5.86 -3.91 -3.16
CA THR A 195 -4.67 -4.11 -2.33
C THR A 195 -4.97 -4.81 -1.01
N ASP A 196 -6.16 -4.63 -0.46
CA ASP A 196 -6.62 -5.40 0.69
C ASP A 196 -6.86 -6.87 0.30
N GLU A 197 -7.44 -7.13 -0.89
CA GLU A 197 -7.49 -8.48 -1.48
C GLU A 197 -6.08 -9.06 -1.67
N GLY A 198 -5.14 -8.26 -2.18
CA GLY A 198 -3.73 -8.65 -2.31
C GLY A 198 -3.08 -9.06 -1.00
N SER A 199 -3.51 -8.49 0.14
CA SER A 199 -3.04 -8.88 1.46
C SER A 199 -3.35 -10.35 1.81
N CYS A 200 -4.46 -10.85 1.31
CA CYS A 200 -4.82 -12.26 1.48
C CYS A 200 -3.86 -13.20 0.74
N ILE A 201 -3.27 -12.76 -0.38
CA ILE A 201 -2.31 -13.55 -1.14
C ILE A 201 -1.05 -13.79 -0.31
N THR A 202 -0.58 -12.78 0.42
CA THR A 202 0.64 -12.86 1.25
C THR A 202 0.42 -13.60 2.58
N GLY A 203 -0.83 -13.81 2.97
CA GLY A 203 -1.21 -14.46 4.23
C GLY A 203 -1.16 -13.57 5.48
N SER A 204 -0.75 -12.31 5.37
CA SER A 204 -0.83 -11.33 6.47
C SER A 204 -0.70 -9.89 5.98
N MET A 205 -1.60 -9.01 6.46
CA MET A 205 -1.47 -7.56 6.27
C MET A 205 -0.24 -6.97 6.97
N GLY A 206 0.25 -7.63 8.01
CA GLY A 206 1.45 -7.23 8.76
C GLY A 206 2.77 -7.40 7.97
N LEU A 207 2.70 -7.83 6.71
CA LEU A 207 3.84 -7.96 5.80
C LEU A 207 3.85 -6.92 4.67
N LEU A 208 2.82 -6.07 4.57
CA LEU A 208 2.64 -5.17 3.44
C LEU A 208 2.98 -3.72 3.78
N PRO A 209 4.11 -3.22 3.28
CA PRO A 209 4.47 -1.81 3.39
C PRO A 209 3.74 -0.98 2.35
N SER A 210 3.78 0.34 2.50
CA SER A 210 3.43 1.27 1.43
C SER A 210 4.24 2.56 1.48
N ALA A 211 4.28 3.24 0.33
CA ALA A 211 4.81 4.58 0.20
C ALA A 211 3.76 5.47 -0.46
N SER A 212 3.51 6.64 0.11
CA SER A 212 2.71 7.68 -0.51
C SER A 212 3.64 8.79 -0.97
N THR A 213 3.72 9.03 -2.28
CA THR A 213 4.64 9.97 -2.91
C THR A 213 3.89 10.99 -3.78
N GLY A 214 4.51 12.10 -4.06
CA GLY A 214 3.89 13.15 -4.85
C GLY A 214 4.79 14.36 -5.02
N SER A 215 4.22 15.57 -4.89
CA SER A 215 4.94 16.83 -5.04
C SER A 215 5.62 17.32 -3.77
N GLY A 216 5.19 16.85 -2.60
CA GLY A 216 5.74 17.22 -1.29
C GLY A 216 6.41 16.05 -0.58
N THR A 217 6.58 16.19 0.72
CA THR A 217 7.25 15.23 1.61
C THR A 217 6.61 13.84 1.54
N PRO A 218 7.35 12.79 1.16
CA PRO A 218 6.81 11.44 1.06
C PRO A 218 6.47 10.85 2.43
N VAL A 219 5.46 9.97 2.46
CA VAL A 219 5.02 9.29 3.67
C VAL A 219 5.17 7.78 3.46
N PHE A 220 5.78 7.10 4.43
CA PHE A 220 5.98 5.66 4.45
C PHE A 220 5.22 5.06 5.61
N GLU A 221 4.35 4.10 5.35
CA GLU A 221 3.44 3.51 6.33
C GLU A 221 3.05 2.08 5.93
N PRO A 222 2.70 1.19 6.90
CA PRO A 222 2.10 -0.08 6.54
C PRO A 222 0.70 0.14 5.93
N ILE A 223 0.19 -0.84 5.17
CA ILE A 223 -1.17 -0.73 4.62
C ILE A 223 -2.27 -0.96 5.66
N HIS A 224 -1.97 -1.72 6.72
CA HIS A 224 -2.94 -2.04 7.77
C HIS A 224 -3.31 -0.81 8.63
N GLY A 225 -4.53 -0.81 9.14
CA GLY A 225 -5.00 0.17 10.11
C GLY A 225 -4.42 -0.02 11.51
N SER A 226 -4.91 0.75 12.47
CA SER A 226 -4.57 0.62 13.88
C SER A 226 -5.25 -0.62 14.49
N TRP A 227 -4.64 -1.13 15.58
CA TRP A 227 -5.20 -2.22 16.37
C TRP A 227 -5.19 -1.88 17.86
N PRO A 228 -6.11 -1.02 18.35
CA PRO A 228 -6.13 -0.57 19.73
C PRO A 228 -6.29 -1.70 20.75
N GLN A 229 -6.98 -2.80 20.38
CA GLN A 229 -7.17 -3.97 21.23
C GLN A 229 -5.86 -4.70 21.54
N GLY A 230 -4.87 -4.62 20.65
CA GLY A 230 -3.53 -5.18 20.83
C GLY A 230 -2.56 -4.29 21.61
N LYS A 231 -3.00 -3.10 22.03
CA LYS A 231 -2.13 -2.13 22.73
C LYS A 231 -1.55 -2.73 24.01
N GLY A 232 -0.23 -2.72 24.10
CA GLY A 232 0.51 -3.18 25.28
C GLY A 232 0.70 -4.70 25.37
N LEU A 233 0.08 -5.50 24.49
CA LEU A 233 0.20 -6.96 24.51
C LEU A 233 1.50 -7.49 23.89
N ASN A 234 2.28 -6.67 23.20
CA ASN A 234 3.53 -7.06 22.52
C ASN A 234 3.37 -8.19 21.50
N ILE A 235 2.26 -8.20 20.75
CA ILE A 235 1.92 -9.27 19.80
C ILE A 235 1.74 -8.81 18.35
N ALA A 236 1.71 -7.50 18.12
CA ALA A 236 1.55 -6.94 16.77
C ALA A 236 2.78 -7.22 15.90
N ASN A 237 2.55 -7.59 14.65
CA ASN A 237 3.61 -7.82 13.68
C ASN A 237 4.24 -6.49 13.25
N PRO A 238 5.57 -6.28 13.45
CA PRO A 238 6.24 -5.03 13.09
C PRO A 238 6.76 -5.02 11.66
N LEU A 239 6.67 -6.13 10.91
CA LEU A 239 7.41 -6.32 9.66
C LEU A 239 6.96 -5.36 8.55
N ALA A 240 5.66 -5.06 8.44
CA ALA A 240 5.17 -4.10 7.46
C ALA A 240 5.76 -2.69 7.69
N GLN A 241 5.87 -2.27 8.96
CA GLN A 241 6.50 -1.00 9.32
C GLN A 241 8.00 -1.00 9.00
N ILE A 242 8.70 -2.10 9.30
CA ILE A 242 10.13 -2.27 8.99
C ILE A 242 10.37 -2.27 7.47
N LEU A 243 9.51 -2.95 6.70
CA LEU A 243 9.55 -2.92 5.24
C LEU A 243 9.22 -1.52 4.66
N SER A 244 8.38 -0.74 5.35
CA SER A 244 8.14 0.67 4.97
C SER A 244 9.40 1.52 5.14
N VAL A 245 10.25 1.22 6.14
CA VAL A 245 11.58 1.84 6.27
C VAL A 245 12.49 1.43 5.11
N ALA A 246 12.45 0.17 4.66
CA ALA A 246 13.20 -0.23 3.47
C ALA A 246 12.80 0.60 2.24
N MET A 247 11.49 0.79 2.01
CA MET A 247 11.00 1.64 0.92
C MET A 247 11.45 3.10 1.06
N LEU A 248 11.53 3.63 2.29
CA LEU A 248 12.05 4.97 2.56
C LEU A 248 13.52 5.10 2.12
N PHE A 249 14.37 4.17 2.50
CA PHE A 249 15.78 4.17 2.06
C PHE A 249 15.90 4.04 0.54
N GLU A 250 15.15 3.14 -0.07
CA GLU A 250 15.11 2.95 -1.53
C GLU A 250 14.67 4.22 -2.27
N TYR A 251 13.70 4.96 -1.73
CA TYR A 251 13.23 6.22 -2.29
C TYR A 251 14.34 7.28 -2.36
N PHE A 252 15.18 7.37 -1.34
CA PHE A 252 16.35 8.27 -1.30
C PHE A 252 17.59 7.72 -2.04
N GLY A 253 17.45 6.60 -2.75
CA GLY A 253 18.56 5.99 -3.50
C GLY A 253 19.51 5.16 -2.67
N LEU A 254 19.25 4.97 -1.38
CA LEU A 254 20.01 4.13 -0.45
C LEU A 254 19.61 2.67 -0.61
N LYS A 255 19.87 2.13 -1.81
CA LYS A 255 19.39 0.79 -2.22
C LYS A 255 20.01 -0.34 -1.42
N GLN A 256 21.27 -0.21 -1.00
CA GLN A 256 21.96 -1.24 -0.22
C GLN A 256 21.36 -1.35 1.18
N GLU A 257 21.08 -0.22 1.81
CA GLU A 257 20.45 -0.14 3.12
C GLU A 257 19.02 -0.73 3.09
N GLY A 258 18.23 -0.37 2.07
CA GLY A 258 16.91 -0.96 1.85
C GLY A 258 16.98 -2.47 1.65
N ALA A 259 17.93 -2.96 0.85
CA ALA A 259 18.12 -4.39 0.60
C ALA A 259 18.52 -5.17 1.87
N ILE A 260 19.39 -4.61 2.72
CA ILE A 260 19.77 -5.23 3.99
C ILE A 260 18.57 -5.36 4.92
N ILE A 261 17.69 -4.35 4.98
CA ILE A 261 16.46 -4.42 5.78
C ILE A 261 15.52 -5.52 5.25
N ARG A 262 15.32 -5.63 3.95
CA ARG A 262 14.51 -6.69 3.34
C ARG A 262 15.09 -8.08 3.61
N GLU A 263 16.41 -8.22 3.48
CA GLU A 263 17.11 -9.46 3.81
C GLU A 263 16.93 -9.83 5.29
N ALA A 264 17.06 -8.87 6.21
CA ALA A 264 16.87 -9.11 7.64
C ALA A 264 15.43 -9.58 7.96
N VAL A 265 14.42 -9.01 7.29
CA VAL A 265 13.03 -9.48 7.40
C VAL A 265 12.90 -10.92 6.91
N THR A 266 13.40 -11.24 5.73
CA THR A 266 13.37 -12.61 5.18
C THR A 266 14.08 -13.58 6.12
N ALA A 267 15.27 -13.23 6.60
CA ALA A 267 16.04 -14.06 7.53
C ALA A 267 15.31 -14.30 8.86
N SER A 268 14.60 -13.29 9.40
CA SER A 268 13.77 -13.47 10.61
C SER A 268 12.63 -14.48 10.38
N LEU A 269 12.00 -14.39 9.22
CA LEU A 269 10.94 -15.32 8.82
C LEU A 269 11.47 -16.75 8.66
N ASP A 270 12.61 -16.93 8.02
CA ASP A 270 13.26 -18.25 7.83
C ASP A 270 13.75 -18.85 9.16
N ALA A 271 14.23 -18.01 10.07
CA ALA A 271 14.62 -18.41 11.42
C ALA A 271 13.43 -18.67 12.38
N ASN A 272 12.18 -18.54 11.91
CA ASN A 272 10.95 -18.60 12.71
C ASN A 272 10.89 -17.57 13.86
N VAL A 273 11.61 -16.46 13.74
CA VAL A 273 11.49 -15.31 14.66
C VAL A 273 10.30 -14.48 14.21
N ARG A 274 9.11 -14.88 14.63
CA ARG A 274 7.82 -14.39 14.12
C ARG A 274 6.85 -14.09 15.26
N THR A 275 5.96 -13.16 15.01
CA THR A 275 4.82 -12.88 15.90
C THR A 275 3.76 -13.99 15.81
N PRO A 276 2.84 -14.10 16.79
CA PRO A 276 1.87 -15.20 16.87
C PRO A 276 1.03 -15.40 15.60
N GLU A 277 0.68 -14.34 14.88
CA GLU A 277 -0.19 -14.43 13.69
C GLU A 277 0.42 -15.21 12.52
N ILE A 278 1.76 -15.11 12.37
CA ILE A 278 2.51 -15.73 11.26
C ILE A 278 3.46 -16.83 11.71
N GLN A 279 3.44 -17.22 12.97
CA GLN A 279 4.31 -18.30 13.46
C GLN A 279 3.96 -19.65 12.80
N ALA A 280 4.96 -20.53 12.69
CA ALA A 280 4.73 -21.90 12.29
C ALA A 280 4.07 -22.70 13.44
N GLU A 281 3.28 -23.71 13.09
CA GLU A 281 2.62 -24.56 14.08
C GLU A 281 3.64 -25.24 14.99
N GLY A 282 3.44 -25.14 16.31
CA GLY A 282 4.35 -25.71 17.33
C GLY A 282 5.67 -24.97 17.51
N ALA A 283 5.97 -23.93 16.73
CA ALA A 283 7.16 -23.10 16.93
C ALA A 283 6.97 -22.09 18.07
N PRO A 284 8.06 -21.68 18.76
CA PRO A 284 7.98 -20.56 19.71
C PRO A 284 7.57 -19.31 18.97
N HIS A 285 6.75 -18.47 19.61
CA HIS A 285 6.41 -17.15 19.11
C HIS A 285 7.21 -16.08 19.83
N TYR A 286 7.44 -14.98 19.13
CA TYR A 286 8.14 -13.81 19.62
C TYR A 286 7.18 -12.62 19.66
N GLY A 287 7.38 -11.70 20.58
CA GLY A 287 6.62 -10.46 20.60
C GLY A 287 7.14 -9.44 19.58
N THR A 288 6.42 -8.36 19.44
CA THR A 288 6.78 -7.23 18.57
C THR A 288 8.21 -6.73 18.82
N ARG A 289 8.58 -6.61 20.11
CA ARG A 289 9.90 -6.09 20.54
C ARG A 289 11.02 -7.06 20.20
N GLU A 290 10.81 -8.34 20.44
CA GLU A 290 11.81 -9.38 20.20
C GLU A 290 12.08 -9.54 18.72
N VAL A 291 11.05 -9.49 17.86
CA VAL A 291 11.22 -9.48 16.41
C VAL A 291 12.01 -8.26 15.95
N GLY A 292 11.64 -7.08 16.43
CA GLY A 292 12.36 -5.84 16.11
C GLY A 292 13.83 -5.86 16.55
N ALA A 293 14.11 -6.31 17.77
CA ALA A 293 15.47 -6.44 18.29
C ALA A 293 16.32 -7.42 17.46
N TRP A 294 15.77 -8.57 17.12
CA TRP A 294 16.44 -9.57 16.28
C TRP A 294 16.85 -9.00 14.90
N ILE A 295 15.95 -8.23 14.26
CA ILE A 295 16.24 -7.59 12.98
C ILE A 295 17.36 -6.56 13.12
N VAL A 296 17.34 -5.75 14.16
CA VAL A 296 18.42 -4.77 14.45
C VAL A 296 19.75 -5.49 14.63
N ASP A 297 19.81 -6.56 15.43
CA ASP A 297 21.01 -7.35 15.65
C ASP A 297 21.52 -7.99 14.35
N TYR A 298 20.63 -8.50 13.50
CA TYR A 298 20.99 -9.04 12.20
C TYR A 298 21.67 -7.99 11.31
N ILE A 299 21.08 -6.78 11.22
CA ILE A 299 21.63 -5.68 10.43
C ILE A 299 23.01 -5.26 10.95
N HIS A 300 23.19 -5.12 12.27
CA HIS A 300 24.48 -4.76 12.87
C HIS A 300 25.56 -5.80 12.58
N ASN A 301 25.24 -7.09 12.66
CA ASN A 301 26.19 -8.17 12.39
C ASN A 301 26.61 -8.25 10.92
N LYS A 302 25.76 -7.79 10.00
CA LYS A 302 26.07 -7.74 8.56
C LYS A 302 27.00 -6.59 8.18
N GLN A 303 27.10 -5.57 9.00
CA GLN A 303 27.95 -4.38 8.75
C GLN A 303 29.37 -4.54 9.33
N GLN A 304 29.62 -5.60 10.09
CA GLN A 304 30.95 -5.99 10.59
C GLN A 304 31.62 -6.97 9.63
#